data_63d58ac17eacf98087159e515e4283fa
#
_entry.id   63d58ac17eacf98087159e515e4283fa
#
_cell.length_a   1.000
_cell.length_b   1.000
_cell.length_c   1.000
_cell.angle_alpha   90.00
_cell.angle_beta   90.00
_cell.angle_gamma   90.00
#
_symmetry.space_group_name_H-M   'P 1'
#
loop_
_entity.id
_entity.type
_entity.pdbx_description
1 polymer ?
#
loop_
_entity_poly.entity_id
_entity_poly.type
_entity_poly.pdbx_seq_one_letter_code
_entity_poly.pdbx_strand_id
1 'polypeptide(L)'
;GWRLVLAGGCAEEDQDYLDEIRGVANTSAIDILANISGDELGNLYSCASIYWHATGYGESSITSPSRFEHFGISVVEAMSAGVVPVVFETGGPSEIVQSGINGLHWKELKDLVDKTNQLISDPSWADSLGEEAVKRSNNFQKERYKIRLHELINTF
;
A
#
# COMPACT_ATOMS: atom_id res chain seq x y z
N GLY A 1 13.92 8.02 -14.93
CA GLY A 1 13.69 6.60 -14.66
C GLY A 1 12.85 6.43 -13.40
N TRP A 2 12.37 5.24 -13.13
CA TRP A 2 11.61 4.90 -11.93
C TRP A 2 12.56 4.67 -10.75
N ARG A 3 12.09 4.99 -9.56
CA ARG A 3 12.79 4.75 -8.28
C ARG A 3 11.84 4.03 -7.34
N LEU A 4 12.36 3.12 -6.55
CA LEU A 4 11.65 2.52 -5.43
C LEU A 4 12.03 3.25 -4.14
N VAL A 5 11.05 3.64 -3.35
CA VAL A 5 11.27 4.19 -2.01
C VAL A 5 10.68 3.24 -1.00
N LEU A 6 11.49 2.79 -0.05
CA LEU A 6 11.06 2.01 1.11
C LEU A 6 11.06 2.96 2.31
N ALA A 7 9.87 3.27 2.83
CA ALA A 7 9.72 4.13 4.01
C ALA A 7 9.06 3.34 5.14
N GLY A 8 9.62 3.44 6.35
CA GLY A 8 9.07 2.71 7.50
C GLY A 8 9.71 3.09 8.83
N GLY A 9 9.10 2.63 9.93
CA GLY A 9 9.70 2.70 11.26
C GLY A 9 10.80 1.66 11.42
N CYS A 10 11.84 2.01 12.18
CA CYS A 10 12.90 1.09 12.58
C CYS A 10 13.22 1.36 14.05
N ALA A 11 13.00 0.39 14.92
CA ALA A 11 13.41 0.44 16.31
C ALA A 11 14.92 0.16 16.47
N GLU A 12 15.48 0.42 17.65
CA GLU A 12 16.91 0.18 17.88
C GLU A 12 17.26 -1.32 17.73
N GLU A 13 16.37 -2.21 18.12
CA GLU A 13 16.53 -3.65 17.99
C GLU A 13 16.47 -4.16 16.54
N ASP A 14 15.94 -3.36 15.59
CA ASP A 14 15.76 -3.75 14.19
C ASP A 14 16.88 -3.19 13.27
N GLN A 15 17.91 -2.57 13.83
CA GLN A 15 18.99 -1.94 13.04
C GLN A 15 19.73 -2.95 12.14
N ASP A 16 19.99 -4.16 12.66
CA ASP A 16 20.67 -5.19 11.89
C ASP A 16 19.86 -5.57 10.63
N TYR A 17 18.53 -5.66 10.76
CA TYR A 17 17.63 -5.90 9.63
C TYR A 17 17.60 -4.72 8.64
N LEU A 18 17.59 -3.50 9.14
CA LEU A 18 17.66 -2.31 8.29
C LEU A 18 18.97 -2.29 7.48
N ASP A 19 20.09 -2.65 8.09
CA ASP A 19 21.40 -2.71 7.43
C ASP A 19 21.48 -3.85 6.39
N GLU A 20 20.82 -4.97 6.65
CA GLU A 20 20.64 -6.04 5.65
C GLU A 20 19.88 -5.54 4.42
N ILE A 21 18.75 -4.83 4.61
CA ILE A 21 17.97 -4.24 3.51
C ILE A 21 18.81 -3.23 2.73
N ARG A 22 19.55 -2.36 3.41
CA ARG A 22 20.47 -1.39 2.78
C ARG A 22 21.54 -2.08 1.96
N GLY A 23 22.08 -3.21 2.44
CA GLY A 23 23.05 -4.03 1.72
C GLY A 23 22.51 -4.54 0.39
N VAL A 24 21.27 -5.01 0.38
CA VAL A 24 20.57 -5.47 -0.84
C VAL A 24 20.26 -4.29 -1.78
N ALA A 25 19.87 -3.14 -1.25
CA ALA A 25 19.47 -1.96 -2.01
C ALA A 25 20.65 -1.24 -2.69
N ASN A 26 21.88 -1.45 -2.22
CA ASN A 26 23.08 -0.65 -2.56
C ASN A 26 23.47 -0.66 -4.07
N THR A 27 22.88 -1.51 -4.88
CA THR A 27 23.17 -1.63 -6.33
C THR A 27 22.02 -1.15 -7.23
N SER A 28 20.95 -0.63 -6.66
CA SER A 28 19.68 -0.38 -7.36
C SER A 28 19.18 1.04 -7.14
N ALA A 29 18.23 1.50 -7.95
CA ALA A 29 17.53 2.78 -7.76
C ALA A 29 16.49 2.65 -6.62
N ILE A 30 16.97 2.32 -5.41
CA ILE A 30 16.16 2.11 -4.21
C ILE A 30 16.63 3.08 -3.12
N ASP A 31 15.72 3.90 -2.61
CA ASP A 31 15.95 4.75 -1.45
C ASP A 31 15.30 4.11 -0.22
N ILE A 32 16.03 4.09 0.91
CA ILE A 32 15.53 3.59 2.17
C ILE A 32 15.47 4.74 3.16
N LEU A 33 14.28 5.06 3.63
CA LEU A 33 13.96 6.15 4.52
C LEU A 33 13.36 5.59 5.82
N ALA A 34 14.21 5.53 6.86
CA ALA A 34 13.79 5.05 8.18
C ALA A 34 13.36 6.21 9.07
N ASN A 35 12.29 6.04 9.83
CA ASN A 35 11.80 6.95 10.86
C ASN A 35 11.50 8.38 10.37
N ILE A 36 10.98 8.50 9.14
CA ILE A 36 10.54 9.80 8.61
C ILE A 36 9.28 10.27 9.33
N SER A 37 9.08 11.59 9.33
CA SER A 37 7.88 12.22 9.89
C SER A 37 6.63 11.95 9.04
N GLY A 38 5.44 12.16 9.63
CA GLY A 38 4.18 12.06 8.88
C GLY A 38 4.09 13.04 7.72
N ASP A 39 4.65 14.25 7.86
CA ASP A 39 4.67 15.23 6.77
C ASP A 39 5.58 14.78 5.61
N GLU A 40 6.73 14.19 5.91
CA GLU A 40 7.63 13.61 4.90
C GLU A 40 6.96 12.43 4.19
N LEU A 41 6.26 11.56 4.93
CA LEU A 41 5.50 10.46 4.36
C LEU A 41 4.37 10.97 3.44
N GLY A 42 3.64 12.02 3.86
CA GLY A 42 2.63 12.68 3.03
C GLY A 42 3.21 13.23 1.72
N ASN A 43 4.41 13.84 1.78
CA ASN A 43 5.11 14.30 0.60
C ASN A 43 5.54 13.14 -0.32
N LEU A 44 5.96 12.00 0.23
CA LEU A 44 6.26 10.81 -0.57
C LEU A 44 5.02 10.32 -1.32
N TYR A 45 3.88 10.19 -0.66
CA TYR A 45 2.64 9.81 -1.33
C TYR A 45 2.28 10.79 -2.45
N SER A 46 2.42 12.10 -2.22
CA SER A 46 2.07 13.10 -3.25
C SER A 46 2.96 13.04 -4.50
N CYS A 47 4.14 12.44 -4.41
CA CYS A 47 5.09 12.27 -5.53
C CYS A 47 5.11 10.85 -6.11
N ALA A 48 4.45 9.89 -5.45
CA ALA A 48 4.42 8.50 -5.87
C ALA A 48 3.33 8.28 -6.94
N SER A 49 3.56 7.35 -7.85
CA SER A 49 2.56 6.90 -8.82
C SER A 49 2.01 5.53 -8.47
N ILE A 50 2.82 4.66 -7.87
CA ILE A 50 2.48 3.28 -7.56
C ILE A 50 2.87 2.99 -6.10
N TYR A 51 1.98 2.33 -5.37
CA TYR A 51 2.21 1.88 -4.01
C TYR A 51 2.18 0.34 -3.96
N TRP A 52 3.27 -0.29 -3.51
CA TRP A 52 3.34 -1.72 -3.31
C TRP A 52 3.02 -2.10 -1.87
N HIS A 53 2.15 -3.07 -1.70
CA HIS A 53 1.87 -3.69 -0.41
C HIS A 53 2.12 -5.20 -0.49
N ALA A 54 2.95 -5.71 0.42
CA ALA A 54 3.42 -7.10 0.42
C ALA A 54 3.28 -7.83 1.77
N THR A 55 2.65 -7.21 2.77
CA THR A 55 2.49 -7.82 4.11
C THR A 55 1.74 -9.14 4.00
N GLY A 56 2.32 -10.21 4.56
CA GLY A 56 1.78 -11.56 4.51
C GLY A 56 2.28 -12.40 3.33
N TYR A 57 3.04 -11.84 2.39
CA TYR A 57 3.63 -12.64 1.32
C TYR A 57 4.60 -13.69 1.88
N GLY A 58 4.45 -14.95 1.43
CA GLY A 58 5.24 -16.08 1.92
C GLY A 58 4.76 -16.68 3.24
N GLU A 59 3.75 -16.10 3.88
CA GLU A 59 3.17 -16.59 5.13
C GLU A 59 1.93 -17.45 4.89
N SER A 60 1.60 -18.28 5.88
CA SER A 60 0.38 -19.09 5.86
C SER A 60 -0.72 -18.40 6.67
N SER A 61 -1.84 -18.11 6.04
CA SER A 61 -3.02 -17.53 6.73
C SER A 61 -3.63 -18.47 7.80
N ILE A 62 -3.34 -19.76 7.73
CA ILE A 62 -3.83 -20.76 8.69
C ILE A 62 -2.93 -20.80 9.94
N THR A 63 -1.61 -20.77 9.77
CA THR A 63 -0.65 -20.92 10.88
C THR A 63 -0.16 -19.60 11.44
N SER A 64 -0.20 -18.52 10.66
CA SER A 64 0.35 -17.21 11.03
C SER A 64 -0.61 -16.05 10.66
N PRO A 65 -1.90 -16.09 11.06
CA PRO A 65 -2.88 -15.08 10.66
C PRO A 65 -2.50 -13.66 11.10
N SER A 66 -1.80 -13.50 12.22
CA SER A 66 -1.34 -12.22 12.75
C SER A 66 -0.26 -11.53 11.89
N ARG A 67 0.34 -12.26 10.94
CA ARG A 67 1.33 -11.71 10.00
C ARG A 67 0.72 -11.09 8.75
N PHE A 68 -0.59 -11.12 8.64
CA PHE A 68 -1.31 -10.48 7.53
C PHE A 68 -1.79 -9.09 7.94
N GLU A 69 -1.87 -8.20 6.96
CA GLU A 69 -2.47 -6.88 7.19
C GLU A 69 -3.98 -7.02 7.38
N HIS A 70 -4.47 -6.58 8.55
CA HIS A 70 -5.89 -6.71 8.88
C HIS A 70 -6.75 -5.60 8.28
N PHE A 71 -6.20 -4.40 8.10
CA PHE A 71 -6.90 -3.29 7.47
C PHE A 71 -6.08 -2.70 6.31
N GLY A 72 -4.92 -2.09 6.56
CA GLY A 72 -4.09 -1.44 5.57
C GLY A 72 -4.27 0.07 5.53
N ILE A 73 -3.99 0.75 6.65
CA ILE A 73 -4.07 2.22 6.73
C ILE A 73 -3.20 2.85 5.64
N SER A 74 -1.98 2.38 5.45
CA SER A 74 -1.05 2.88 4.44
C SER A 74 -1.55 2.72 3.00
N VAL A 75 -2.35 1.67 2.73
CA VAL A 75 -3.04 1.50 1.44
C VAL A 75 -4.05 2.63 1.23
N VAL A 76 -4.88 2.92 2.24
CA VAL A 76 -5.88 4.00 2.16
C VAL A 76 -5.22 5.37 2.05
N GLU A 77 -4.12 5.61 2.75
CA GLU A 77 -3.33 6.84 2.65
C GLU A 77 -2.78 7.03 1.23
N ALA A 78 -2.15 6.00 0.66
CA ALA A 78 -1.68 6.03 -0.73
C ALA A 78 -2.83 6.31 -1.71
N MET A 79 -3.97 5.60 -1.57
CA MET A 79 -5.16 5.82 -2.39
C MET A 79 -5.68 7.26 -2.27
N SER A 80 -5.66 7.85 -1.08
CA SER A 80 -6.14 9.22 -0.86
C SER A 80 -5.29 10.27 -1.58
N ALA A 81 -4.04 9.96 -1.85
CA ALA A 81 -3.10 10.78 -2.62
C ALA A 81 -3.15 10.50 -4.14
N GLY A 82 -4.03 9.60 -4.60
CA GLY A 82 -4.14 9.24 -6.01
C GLY A 82 -3.10 8.22 -6.48
N VAL A 83 -2.35 7.64 -5.56
CA VAL A 83 -1.36 6.60 -5.85
C VAL A 83 -2.06 5.27 -6.12
N VAL A 84 -1.67 4.57 -7.18
CA VAL A 84 -2.26 3.28 -7.56
C VAL A 84 -1.75 2.18 -6.64
N PRO A 85 -2.59 1.56 -5.79
CA PRO A 85 -2.18 0.46 -4.95
C PRO A 85 -2.07 -0.83 -5.74
N VAL A 86 -0.95 -1.54 -5.60
CA VAL A 86 -0.71 -2.89 -6.10
C VAL A 86 -0.48 -3.78 -4.88
N VAL A 87 -1.54 -4.46 -4.42
CA VAL A 87 -1.58 -5.11 -3.11
C VAL A 87 -1.55 -6.63 -3.22
N PHE A 88 -0.88 -7.28 -2.25
CA PHE A 88 -0.96 -8.72 -2.10
C PHE A 88 -2.41 -9.13 -1.82
N GLU A 89 -2.94 -10.11 -2.60
CA GLU A 89 -4.38 -10.49 -2.60
C GLU A 89 -4.73 -11.27 -1.32
N THR A 90 -4.70 -10.59 -0.18
CA THR A 90 -5.05 -11.17 1.12
C THR A 90 -5.38 -10.10 2.15
N GLY A 91 -6.12 -10.47 3.18
CA GLY A 91 -6.45 -9.62 4.32
C GLY A 91 -7.22 -8.35 3.95
N GLY A 92 -7.10 -7.33 4.79
CA GLY A 92 -7.79 -6.04 4.63
C GLY A 92 -7.52 -5.32 3.30
N PRO A 93 -6.28 -5.26 2.79
CA PRO A 93 -5.99 -4.65 1.49
C PRO A 93 -6.81 -5.20 0.33
N SER A 94 -7.09 -6.51 0.31
CA SER A 94 -7.91 -7.13 -0.74
C SER A 94 -9.40 -6.76 -0.68
N GLU A 95 -9.89 -6.28 0.47
CA GLU A 95 -11.25 -5.76 0.64
C GLU A 95 -11.34 -4.27 0.30
N ILE A 96 -10.25 -3.53 0.54
CA ILE A 96 -10.15 -2.10 0.25
C ILE A 96 -10.03 -1.87 -1.24
N VAL A 97 -9.08 -2.56 -1.88
CA VAL A 97 -8.76 -2.43 -3.30
C VAL A 97 -9.65 -3.36 -4.13
N GLN A 98 -10.28 -2.80 -5.14
CA GLN A 98 -11.03 -3.54 -6.16
C GLN A 98 -10.15 -3.64 -7.40
N SER A 99 -9.59 -4.84 -7.64
CA SER A 99 -8.61 -5.06 -8.70
C SER A 99 -9.15 -4.68 -10.09
N GLY A 100 -8.40 -3.87 -10.82
CA GLY A 100 -8.77 -3.34 -12.14
C GLY A 100 -9.71 -2.12 -12.10
N ILE A 101 -10.12 -1.65 -10.91
CA ILE A 101 -11.01 -0.48 -10.75
C ILE A 101 -10.27 0.66 -10.04
N ASN A 102 -9.71 0.41 -8.86
CA ASN A 102 -9.04 1.41 -8.04
C ASN A 102 -7.68 0.95 -7.51
N GLY A 103 -7.06 0.00 -8.21
CA GLY A 103 -5.77 -0.60 -7.91
C GLY A 103 -5.69 -2.01 -8.47
N LEU A 104 -4.67 -2.75 -8.10
CA LEU A 104 -4.43 -4.09 -8.62
C LEU A 104 -4.10 -5.07 -7.48
N HIS A 105 -4.51 -6.33 -7.63
CA HIS A 105 -4.09 -7.42 -6.75
C HIS A 105 -2.97 -8.24 -7.39
N TRP A 106 -2.08 -8.79 -6.58
CA TRP A 106 -1.06 -9.75 -7.00
C TRP A 106 -0.98 -10.94 -6.05
N LYS A 107 -0.54 -12.10 -6.55
CA LYS A 107 -0.36 -13.34 -5.77
C LYS A 107 1.10 -13.80 -5.76
N GLU A 108 1.73 -13.72 -6.91
CA GLU A 108 3.11 -14.14 -7.11
C GLU A 108 3.97 -12.92 -7.44
N LEU A 109 5.27 -12.96 -7.12
CA LEU A 109 6.19 -11.85 -7.45
C LEU A 109 6.16 -11.50 -8.93
N LYS A 110 5.95 -12.49 -9.79
CA LYS A 110 5.79 -12.25 -11.23
C LYS A 110 4.59 -11.37 -11.53
N ASP A 111 3.45 -11.57 -10.84
CA ASP A 111 2.26 -10.73 -11.02
C ASP A 111 2.54 -9.28 -10.61
N LEU A 112 3.26 -9.08 -9.49
CA LEU A 112 3.64 -7.75 -9.02
C LEU A 112 4.46 -7.01 -10.08
N VAL A 113 5.46 -7.70 -10.65
CA VAL A 113 6.31 -7.15 -11.71
C VAL A 113 5.50 -6.85 -12.97
N ASP A 114 4.70 -7.80 -13.44
CA ASP A 114 3.90 -7.66 -14.67
C ASP A 114 2.89 -6.50 -14.53
N LYS A 115 2.19 -6.39 -13.41
CA LYS A 115 1.23 -5.32 -13.13
C LYS A 115 1.89 -3.95 -13.00
N THR A 116 3.05 -3.91 -12.35
CA THR A 116 3.85 -2.67 -12.28
C THR A 116 4.27 -2.21 -13.67
N ASN A 117 4.76 -3.12 -14.52
CA ASN A 117 5.14 -2.80 -15.90
C ASN A 117 3.94 -2.35 -16.75
N GLN A 118 2.75 -2.91 -16.54
CA GLN A 118 1.54 -2.47 -17.20
C GLN A 118 1.20 -1.01 -16.84
N LEU A 119 1.24 -0.65 -15.55
CA LEU A 119 1.00 0.71 -15.08
C LEU A 119 2.04 1.69 -15.66
N ILE A 120 3.32 1.29 -15.70
CA ILE A 120 4.40 2.09 -16.28
C ILE A 120 4.18 2.32 -17.79
N SER A 121 3.68 1.32 -18.48
CA SER A 121 3.51 1.34 -19.94
C SER A 121 2.24 2.06 -20.39
N ASP A 122 1.25 2.18 -19.52
CA ASP A 122 -0.03 2.87 -19.78
C ASP A 122 -0.34 3.89 -18.68
N PRO A 123 0.26 5.10 -18.75
CA PRO A 123 0.00 6.16 -17.78
C PRO A 123 -1.48 6.58 -17.71
N SER A 124 -2.21 6.55 -18.82
CA SER A 124 -3.62 6.94 -18.85
C SER A 124 -4.49 5.97 -18.02
N TRP A 125 -4.18 4.68 -18.10
CA TRP A 125 -4.84 3.69 -17.27
C TRP A 125 -4.44 3.83 -15.80
N ALA A 126 -3.16 4.08 -15.51
CA ALA A 126 -2.70 4.35 -14.15
C ALA A 126 -3.41 5.57 -13.54
N ASP A 127 -3.53 6.67 -14.28
CA ASP A 127 -4.24 7.88 -13.84
C ASP A 127 -5.72 7.56 -13.53
N SER A 128 -6.40 6.79 -14.40
CA SER A 128 -7.79 6.38 -14.18
C SER A 128 -7.96 5.54 -12.91
N LEU A 129 -7.05 4.59 -12.65
CA LEU A 129 -7.05 3.80 -11.40
C LEU A 129 -6.79 4.68 -10.18
N GLY A 130 -5.89 5.66 -10.28
CA GLY A 130 -5.59 6.62 -9.22
C GLY A 130 -6.80 7.50 -8.87
N GLU A 131 -7.52 8.00 -9.86
CA GLU A 131 -8.77 8.76 -9.64
C GLU A 131 -9.83 7.93 -8.91
N GLU A 132 -10.02 6.67 -9.30
CA GLU A 132 -10.95 5.77 -8.63
C GLU A 132 -10.45 5.36 -7.23
N ALA A 133 -9.12 5.28 -7.02
CA ALA A 133 -8.53 5.07 -5.71
C ALA A 133 -8.89 6.22 -4.74
N VAL A 134 -8.77 7.49 -5.17
CA VAL A 134 -9.20 8.65 -4.38
C VAL A 134 -10.68 8.55 -4.02
N LYS A 135 -11.55 8.24 -4.97
CA LYS A 135 -12.99 8.09 -4.70
C LYS A 135 -13.25 6.98 -3.67
N ARG A 136 -12.56 5.86 -3.80
CA ARG A 136 -12.69 4.72 -2.89
C ARG A 136 -12.20 5.04 -1.48
N SER A 137 -11.07 5.76 -1.33
CA SER A 137 -10.50 6.14 -0.04
C SER A 137 -11.46 6.94 0.83
N ASN A 138 -12.35 7.75 0.22
CA ASN A 138 -13.37 8.52 0.92
C ASN A 138 -14.34 7.66 1.75
N ASN A 139 -14.48 6.37 1.44
CA ASN A 139 -15.32 5.46 2.22
C ASN A 139 -14.71 5.10 3.58
N PHE A 140 -13.43 5.37 3.78
CA PHE A 140 -12.66 5.02 4.99
C PHE A 140 -12.36 6.25 5.87
N GLN A 141 -12.91 7.43 5.53
CA GLN A 141 -12.77 8.63 6.34
C GLN A 141 -13.49 8.51 7.69
N LYS A 142 -12.99 9.22 8.69
CA LYS A 142 -13.51 9.23 10.06
C LYS A 142 -15.01 9.57 10.11
N GLU A 143 -15.46 10.51 9.29
CA GLU A 143 -16.86 10.93 9.22
C GLU A 143 -17.77 9.82 8.70
N ARG A 144 -17.33 9.06 7.71
CA ARG A 144 -18.05 7.89 7.20
C ARG A 144 -18.14 6.78 8.24
N TYR A 145 -17.05 6.54 8.97
CA TYR A 145 -17.05 5.58 10.08
C TYR A 145 -18.10 5.98 11.15
N LYS A 146 -18.13 7.25 11.56
CA LYS A 146 -19.11 7.75 12.55
C LYS A 146 -20.55 7.55 12.07
N ILE A 147 -20.84 7.89 10.80
CA ILE A 147 -22.18 7.72 10.23
C ILE A 147 -22.59 6.25 10.28
N ARG A 148 -21.74 5.34 9.79
CA ARG A 148 -22.03 3.89 9.78
C ARG A 148 -22.22 3.33 11.18
N LEU A 149 -21.40 3.76 12.14
CA LEU A 149 -21.53 3.35 13.53
C LEU A 149 -22.87 3.81 14.12
N HIS A 150 -23.26 5.06 13.83
CA HIS A 150 -24.55 5.62 14.30
C HIS A 150 -25.75 4.88 13.68
N GLU A 151 -25.71 4.59 12.39
CA GLU A 151 -26.71 3.77 11.71
C GLU A 151 -26.82 2.38 12.35
N LEU A 152 -25.72 1.72 12.62
CA LEU A 152 -25.69 0.40 13.25
C LEU A 152 -26.31 0.43 14.65
N ILE A 153 -25.95 1.41 15.49
CA ILE A 153 -26.48 1.54 16.85
C ILE A 153 -28.01 1.79 16.85
N ASN A 154 -28.51 2.54 15.87
CA ASN A 154 -29.95 2.86 15.77
C ASN A 154 -30.78 1.74 15.12
N THR A 155 -30.14 0.66 14.67
CA THR A 155 -30.82 -0.51 14.09
C THR A 155 -31.21 -1.52 15.16
N PHE A 156 -30.72 -1.38 16.39
CA PHE A 156 -31.04 -2.20 17.57
C PHE A 156 -31.93 -1.42 18.55
#